data_46c1859f3bbd7e30760a527067c23413
#
_entry.id   46c1859f3bbd7e30760a527067c23413
#
_cell.length_a   1.000
_cell.length_b   1.000
_cell.length_c   1.000
_cell.angle_alpha   90.00
_cell.angle_beta   90.00
_cell.angle_gamma   90.00
#
_symmetry.space_group_name_H-M   'P 1'
#
loop_
_entity.id
_entity.type
_entity.pdbx_description
1 polymer ?
#
loop_
_entity_poly.entity_id
_entity_poly.type
_entity_poly.pdbx_seq_one_letter_code
_entity_poly.pdbx_strand_id
1 'polypeptide(L)'
;MAAKDVKFSSDARERMLRGVDILANAVKVTLGPKGRNVVIDKSFGAPRITKDGVTVAKEIELEDKFENMGAQMVREVASKTNDRAGDGTTTATVLAQAIVREGAKSVAAGMNPMDLKRGVDLAVAAVIKDIEKRAKPVASSAEVAQVGTISANGDNTIGKMIAQAMQKVGNEGVITVEEAKALDTEVEIVEGMQFDRGYLSPYFVTNAEKMIAEMEDAYILLHEKKLSGLQAMLPLLEAVVQSGKPLVIIAEDVEGEALATLVVNRLRGGLKVAAVKAPGFGDRRKAMLEDIAILTGGQLISDDLGMKLENVTLNMLGRAKKVIMEKEKTTIVKGVGKKADIEARVAQIKAQIEETTSDYDREKLQERLAKLAGGVAIIRVGGATEIEVKEKKDRVEDALNATRAAVEEGIVPGGGTALLRAKKAIGRLNNDNSDIQAGINIVLKALEAPIRQIAENAGVEGSIVVGKILDNKSETFGFDAQNEDYVDLVEKGIIDPVKVVRTALQDAASVAGLLITTEAMVAELPKEPAPAMPAGGGMGGMGGMGF
;
A
#
# COMPACT_ATOMS: atom_id res chain seq x y z
N MET A 1 23.11 9.64 -26.74
CA MET A 1 21.68 9.30 -26.44
C MET A 1 21.27 8.18 -27.39
N ALA A 2 20.55 7.17 -26.91
CA ALA A 2 20.00 6.14 -27.79
C ALA A 2 18.95 6.75 -28.73
N ALA A 3 18.89 6.27 -29.97
CA ALA A 3 17.86 6.67 -30.91
C ALA A 3 16.46 6.31 -30.38
N LYS A 4 15.44 7.09 -30.75
CA LYS A 4 14.06 6.91 -30.29
C LYS A 4 13.18 6.46 -31.45
N ASP A 5 12.27 5.54 -31.16
CA ASP A 5 11.10 5.21 -32.01
C ASP A 5 9.90 6.03 -31.53
N VAL A 6 9.18 6.64 -32.46
CA VAL A 6 8.04 7.52 -32.15
C VAL A 6 6.83 7.02 -32.90
N LYS A 7 5.72 6.79 -32.17
CA LYS A 7 4.41 6.42 -32.71
C LYS A 7 3.43 7.56 -32.50
N PHE A 8 2.51 7.74 -33.42
CA PHE A 8 1.53 8.82 -33.42
C PHE A 8 0.12 8.31 -33.66
N SER A 9 -0.85 9.11 -33.26
CA SER A 9 -2.27 8.97 -33.61
C SER A 9 -2.84 7.57 -33.35
N SER A 10 -3.42 6.92 -34.36
CA SER A 10 -4.08 5.62 -34.23
C SER A 10 -3.12 4.50 -33.86
N ASP A 11 -1.90 4.45 -34.44
CA ASP A 11 -0.91 3.40 -34.11
C ASP A 11 -0.49 3.47 -32.64
N ALA A 12 -0.23 4.68 -32.12
CA ALA A 12 0.08 4.87 -30.72
C ALA A 12 -1.06 4.42 -29.81
N ARG A 13 -2.30 4.85 -30.12
CA ARG A 13 -3.49 4.49 -29.33
C ARG A 13 -3.81 3.01 -29.34
N GLU A 14 -3.73 2.34 -30.49
CA GLU A 14 -3.98 0.90 -30.59
C GLU A 14 -3.00 0.06 -29.77
N ARG A 15 -1.71 0.38 -29.82
CA ARG A 15 -0.67 -0.33 -29.03
C ARG A 15 -0.88 -0.10 -27.55
N MET A 16 -1.10 1.15 -27.16
CA MET A 16 -1.38 1.50 -25.77
C MET A 16 -2.61 0.76 -25.25
N LEU A 17 -3.71 0.72 -26.04
CA LEU A 17 -4.94 0.04 -25.66
C LEU A 17 -4.73 -1.47 -25.50
N ARG A 18 -3.94 -2.11 -26.39
CA ARG A 18 -3.59 -3.52 -26.23
C ARG A 18 -2.86 -3.79 -24.93
N GLY A 19 -1.90 -2.95 -24.57
CA GLY A 19 -1.19 -3.08 -23.28
C GLY A 19 -2.12 -2.95 -22.08
N VAL A 20 -3.00 -1.94 -22.10
CA VAL A 20 -4.07 -1.77 -21.09
C VAL A 20 -4.92 -3.04 -20.98
N ASP A 21 -5.34 -3.59 -22.12
CA ASP A 21 -6.23 -4.74 -22.16
C ASP A 21 -5.56 -6.01 -21.67
N ILE A 22 -4.31 -6.27 -22.05
CA ILE A 22 -3.56 -7.43 -21.59
C ILE A 22 -3.45 -7.43 -20.06
N LEU A 23 -3.00 -6.33 -19.48
CA LEU A 23 -2.86 -6.23 -18.02
C LEU A 23 -4.21 -6.32 -17.32
N ALA A 24 -5.19 -5.52 -17.73
CA ALA A 24 -6.49 -5.50 -17.08
C ALA A 24 -7.23 -6.83 -17.19
N ASN A 25 -7.11 -7.55 -18.30
CA ASN A 25 -7.72 -8.87 -18.47
C ASN A 25 -7.08 -9.93 -17.55
N ALA A 26 -5.77 -9.83 -17.27
CA ALA A 26 -5.11 -10.72 -16.34
C ALA A 26 -5.53 -10.42 -14.87
N VAL A 27 -5.72 -9.14 -14.53
CA VAL A 27 -6.09 -8.72 -13.18
C VAL A 27 -7.58 -8.97 -12.89
N LYS A 28 -8.51 -8.64 -13.80
CA LYS A 28 -9.96 -8.65 -13.56
C LYS A 28 -10.55 -10.04 -13.25
N VAL A 29 -9.85 -11.13 -13.61
CA VAL A 29 -10.30 -12.51 -13.28
C VAL A 29 -10.31 -12.79 -11.79
N THR A 30 -9.62 -11.98 -10.99
CA THR A 30 -9.54 -12.11 -9.54
C THR A 30 -10.70 -11.43 -8.81
N LEU A 31 -11.51 -10.59 -9.50
CA LEU A 31 -12.51 -9.73 -8.88
C LEU A 31 -13.72 -10.51 -8.35
N GLY A 32 -14.11 -10.18 -7.13
CA GLY A 32 -15.31 -10.68 -6.47
C GLY A 32 -15.18 -12.06 -5.82
N PRO A 33 -16.24 -12.56 -5.16
CA PRO A 33 -16.17 -13.79 -4.35
C PRO A 33 -15.88 -15.05 -5.18
N LYS A 34 -16.30 -15.09 -6.44
CA LYS A 34 -15.98 -16.16 -7.39
C LYS A 34 -14.81 -15.83 -8.32
N GLY A 35 -14.03 -14.80 -8.00
CA GLY A 35 -12.76 -14.51 -8.66
C GLY A 35 -11.77 -15.66 -8.51
N ARG A 36 -10.91 -15.83 -9.52
CA ARG A 36 -9.96 -16.94 -9.61
C ARG A 36 -8.53 -16.49 -9.35
N ASN A 37 -7.68 -17.44 -8.98
CA ASN A 37 -6.26 -17.20 -8.79
C ASN A 37 -5.55 -16.98 -10.12
N VAL A 38 -4.48 -16.17 -10.08
CA VAL A 38 -3.48 -16.04 -11.14
C VAL A 38 -2.21 -16.73 -10.69
N VAL A 39 -1.59 -17.49 -11.57
CA VAL A 39 -0.30 -18.13 -11.34
C VAL A 39 0.79 -17.30 -12.01
N ILE A 40 1.80 -16.94 -11.25
CA ILE A 40 2.90 -16.08 -11.68
C ILE A 40 4.18 -16.90 -11.64
N ASP A 41 4.92 -16.94 -12.75
CA ASP A 41 6.24 -17.54 -12.80
C ASP A 41 7.27 -16.76 -11.99
N LYS A 42 8.24 -17.45 -11.41
CA LYS A 42 9.33 -16.83 -10.65
C LYS A 42 10.66 -17.35 -11.17
N SER A 43 11.62 -16.47 -11.35
CA SER A 43 12.98 -16.81 -11.79
C SER A 43 13.65 -17.84 -10.88
N PHE A 44 13.27 -17.89 -9.60
CA PHE A 44 13.76 -18.85 -8.61
C PHE A 44 12.62 -19.25 -7.67
N GLY A 45 12.51 -20.54 -7.34
CA GLY A 45 11.52 -21.09 -6.44
C GLY A 45 10.23 -21.55 -7.13
N ALA A 46 9.19 -21.80 -6.34
CA ALA A 46 7.89 -22.21 -6.86
C ALA A 46 7.11 -21.01 -7.43
N PRO A 47 6.24 -21.23 -8.44
CA PRO A 47 5.33 -20.19 -8.92
C PRO A 47 4.50 -19.61 -7.79
N ARG A 48 4.25 -18.29 -7.84
CA ARG A 48 3.35 -17.60 -6.89
C ARG A 48 1.91 -17.74 -7.36
N ILE A 49 1.02 -18.06 -6.44
CA ILE A 49 -0.43 -18.07 -6.66
C ILE A 49 -1.02 -16.92 -5.85
N THR A 50 -1.82 -16.07 -6.49
CA THR A 50 -2.43 -14.92 -5.81
C THR A 50 -3.75 -14.52 -6.44
N LYS A 51 -4.60 -13.84 -5.65
CA LYS A 51 -5.78 -13.09 -6.09
C LYS A 51 -5.60 -11.59 -5.97
N ASP A 52 -4.50 -11.13 -5.38
CA ASP A 52 -4.23 -9.71 -5.23
C ASP A 52 -3.93 -9.04 -6.58
N GLY A 53 -4.76 -8.05 -6.93
CA GLY A 53 -4.69 -7.37 -8.21
C GLY A 53 -3.41 -6.57 -8.41
N VAL A 54 -2.87 -5.93 -7.38
CA VAL A 54 -1.63 -5.17 -7.50
C VAL A 54 -0.42 -6.06 -7.69
N THR A 55 -0.39 -7.21 -7.04
CA THR A 55 0.67 -8.22 -7.24
C THR A 55 0.67 -8.73 -8.67
N VAL A 56 -0.52 -9.09 -9.21
CA VAL A 56 -0.63 -9.51 -10.62
C VAL A 56 -0.18 -8.39 -11.56
N ALA A 57 -0.63 -7.15 -11.33
CA ALA A 57 -0.29 -6.01 -12.18
C ALA A 57 1.22 -5.70 -12.21
N LYS A 58 1.92 -5.86 -11.08
CA LYS A 58 3.37 -5.61 -10.96
C LYS A 58 4.24 -6.60 -11.74
N GLU A 59 3.78 -7.81 -11.94
CA GLU A 59 4.53 -8.87 -12.62
C GLU A 59 4.34 -8.87 -14.15
N ILE A 60 3.39 -8.06 -14.67
CA ILE A 60 3.14 -8.00 -16.10
C ILE A 60 4.10 -7.02 -16.77
N GLU A 61 4.97 -7.54 -17.62
CA GLU A 61 5.86 -6.80 -18.49
C GLU A 61 5.74 -7.35 -19.92
N LEU A 62 5.57 -6.46 -20.89
CA LEU A 62 5.32 -6.83 -22.28
C LEU A 62 6.56 -6.57 -23.14
N GLU A 63 6.79 -7.43 -24.14
CA GLU A 63 7.94 -7.35 -25.04
C GLU A 63 7.87 -6.08 -25.92
N ASP A 64 6.69 -5.77 -26.48
CA ASP A 64 6.49 -4.54 -27.25
C ASP A 64 6.49 -3.34 -26.28
N LYS A 65 7.45 -2.43 -26.47
CA LYS A 65 7.65 -1.27 -25.59
C LYS A 65 6.45 -0.34 -25.53
N PHE A 66 5.71 -0.18 -26.62
CA PHE A 66 4.54 0.69 -26.69
C PHE A 66 3.32 0.05 -26.00
N GLU A 67 3.12 -1.25 -26.20
CA GLU A 67 2.11 -1.98 -25.44
C GLU A 67 2.46 -1.98 -23.95
N ASN A 68 3.74 -2.18 -23.63
CA ASN A 68 4.22 -2.14 -22.25
C ASN A 68 3.97 -0.79 -21.57
N MET A 69 4.12 0.35 -22.29
CA MET A 69 3.74 1.67 -21.72
C MET A 69 2.26 1.72 -21.31
N GLY A 70 1.36 1.17 -22.12
CA GLY A 70 -0.07 1.07 -21.76
C GLY A 70 -0.30 0.21 -20.51
N ALA A 71 0.35 -0.96 -20.45
CA ALA A 71 0.31 -1.83 -19.27
C ALA A 71 0.86 -1.12 -18.02
N GLN A 72 2.03 -0.46 -18.13
CA GLN A 72 2.65 0.27 -17.03
C GLN A 72 1.76 1.39 -16.46
N MET A 73 1.01 2.10 -17.31
CA MET A 73 0.08 3.13 -16.85
C MET A 73 -1.06 2.54 -16.00
N VAL A 74 -1.61 1.40 -16.38
CA VAL A 74 -2.63 0.71 -15.58
C VAL A 74 -2.03 0.07 -14.32
N ARG A 75 -0.78 -0.41 -14.39
CA ARG A 75 -0.05 -0.86 -13.19
C ARG A 75 0.10 0.27 -12.17
N GLU A 76 0.34 1.51 -12.64
CA GLU A 76 0.40 2.67 -11.76
C GLU A 76 -0.94 2.94 -11.07
N VAL A 77 -2.08 2.74 -11.76
CA VAL A 77 -3.42 2.82 -11.13
C VAL A 77 -3.52 1.85 -9.96
N ALA A 78 -3.22 0.56 -10.18
CA ALA A 78 -3.29 -0.46 -9.14
C ALA A 78 -2.35 -0.13 -7.96
N SER A 79 -1.11 0.31 -8.26
CA SER A 79 -0.13 0.67 -7.23
C SER A 79 -0.56 1.87 -6.39
N LYS A 80 -1.08 2.95 -7.03
CA LYS A 80 -1.56 4.13 -6.31
C LYS A 80 -2.79 3.85 -5.44
N THR A 81 -3.71 3.05 -5.94
CA THR A 81 -4.88 2.63 -5.16
C THR A 81 -4.44 1.82 -3.94
N ASN A 82 -3.47 0.92 -4.11
CA ASN A 82 -2.89 0.18 -2.99
C ASN A 82 -2.22 1.12 -1.96
N ASP A 83 -1.40 2.08 -2.42
CA ASP A 83 -0.70 3.02 -1.54
C ASP A 83 -1.67 3.87 -0.69
N ARG A 84 -2.85 4.22 -1.23
CA ARG A 84 -3.82 5.13 -0.61
C ARG A 84 -4.88 4.42 0.24
N ALA A 85 -5.37 3.29 -0.25
CA ALA A 85 -6.50 2.59 0.36
C ALA A 85 -6.14 1.16 0.82
N GLY A 86 -5.05 0.59 0.32
CA GLY A 86 -4.57 -0.75 0.66
C GLY A 86 -5.45 -1.89 0.12
N ASP A 87 -6.52 -1.57 -0.62
CA ASP A 87 -7.45 -2.50 -1.25
C ASP A 87 -8.09 -1.84 -2.48
N GLY A 88 -8.91 -2.56 -3.26
CA GLY A 88 -9.64 -2.05 -4.43
C GLY A 88 -8.82 -1.96 -5.70
N THR A 89 -7.63 -2.54 -5.75
CA THR A 89 -6.68 -2.48 -6.88
C THR A 89 -7.26 -3.10 -8.15
N THR A 90 -7.98 -4.21 -8.02
CA THR A 90 -8.68 -4.86 -9.14
C THR A 90 -9.83 -4.01 -9.66
N THR A 91 -10.64 -3.41 -8.77
CA THR A 91 -11.74 -2.51 -9.14
C THR A 91 -11.21 -1.28 -9.89
N ALA A 92 -10.12 -0.68 -9.42
CA ALA A 92 -9.46 0.45 -10.07
C ALA A 92 -8.97 0.09 -11.49
N THR A 93 -8.36 -1.09 -11.64
CA THR A 93 -7.90 -1.61 -12.94
C THR A 93 -9.06 -1.80 -13.93
N VAL A 94 -10.18 -2.37 -13.47
CA VAL A 94 -11.40 -2.58 -14.29
C VAL A 94 -12.01 -1.24 -14.71
N LEU A 95 -12.09 -0.27 -13.81
CA LEU A 95 -12.57 1.08 -14.10
C LEU A 95 -11.66 1.80 -15.09
N ALA A 96 -10.35 1.72 -14.91
CA ALA A 96 -9.38 2.34 -15.83
C ALA A 96 -9.53 1.76 -17.26
N GLN A 97 -9.60 0.44 -17.40
CA GLN A 97 -9.82 -0.21 -18.68
C GLN A 97 -11.13 0.27 -19.33
N ALA A 98 -12.21 0.33 -18.56
CA ALA A 98 -13.51 0.75 -19.07
C ALA A 98 -13.51 2.20 -19.56
N ILE A 99 -12.91 3.13 -18.80
CA ILE A 99 -12.81 4.54 -19.15
C ILE A 99 -11.94 4.73 -20.40
N VAL A 100 -10.76 4.06 -20.45
CA VAL A 100 -9.85 4.15 -21.60
C VAL A 100 -10.49 3.60 -22.87
N ARG A 101 -11.17 2.45 -22.80
CA ARG A 101 -11.85 1.85 -23.96
C ARG A 101 -12.96 2.73 -24.52
N GLU A 102 -13.82 3.27 -23.66
CA GLU A 102 -14.90 4.17 -24.10
C GLU A 102 -14.34 5.53 -24.59
N GLY A 103 -13.30 6.04 -23.92
CA GLY A 103 -12.62 7.27 -24.34
C GLY A 103 -11.95 7.14 -25.71
N ALA A 104 -11.25 6.04 -25.95
CA ALA A 104 -10.60 5.76 -27.23
C ALA A 104 -11.61 5.71 -28.41
N LYS A 105 -12.81 5.15 -28.19
CA LYS A 105 -13.89 5.17 -29.20
C LYS A 105 -14.31 6.61 -29.51
N SER A 106 -14.47 7.46 -28.52
CA SER A 106 -14.86 8.85 -28.68
C SER A 106 -13.79 9.68 -29.42
N VAL A 107 -12.51 9.45 -29.11
CA VAL A 107 -11.37 10.08 -29.79
C VAL A 107 -11.30 9.60 -31.25
N ALA A 108 -11.52 8.32 -31.53
CA ALA A 108 -11.56 7.77 -32.88
C ALA A 108 -12.72 8.33 -33.69
N ALA A 109 -13.82 8.71 -33.03
CA ALA A 109 -14.96 9.41 -33.65
C ALA A 109 -14.71 10.93 -33.89
N GLY A 110 -13.51 11.44 -33.57
CA GLY A 110 -13.10 12.82 -33.83
C GLY A 110 -13.44 13.83 -32.73
N MET A 111 -13.84 13.37 -31.55
CA MET A 111 -14.10 14.24 -30.39
C MET A 111 -12.80 14.77 -29.78
N ASN A 112 -12.84 15.98 -29.22
CA ASN A 112 -11.68 16.62 -28.59
C ASN A 112 -11.28 15.90 -27.32
N PRO A 113 -10.07 15.27 -27.25
CA PRO A 113 -9.63 14.50 -26.07
C PRO A 113 -9.55 15.32 -24.78
N MET A 114 -9.21 16.62 -24.87
CA MET A 114 -9.11 17.49 -23.71
C MET A 114 -10.49 17.81 -23.12
N ASP A 115 -11.51 17.95 -23.95
CA ASP A 115 -12.88 18.16 -23.51
C ASP A 115 -13.51 16.87 -22.98
N LEU A 116 -13.20 15.72 -23.60
CA LEU A 116 -13.54 14.42 -23.04
C LEU A 116 -13.00 14.27 -21.62
N LYS A 117 -11.70 14.60 -21.41
CA LYS A 117 -11.08 14.55 -20.07
C LYS A 117 -11.80 15.47 -19.08
N ARG A 118 -12.13 16.69 -19.46
CA ARG A 118 -12.90 17.62 -18.60
C ARG A 118 -14.26 17.02 -18.19
N GLY A 119 -14.94 16.36 -19.12
CA GLY A 119 -16.19 15.65 -18.84
C GLY A 119 -16.02 14.48 -17.87
N VAL A 120 -14.95 13.70 -18.03
CA VAL A 120 -14.57 12.63 -17.09
C VAL A 120 -14.34 13.20 -15.70
N ASP A 121 -13.53 14.26 -15.57
CA ASP A 121 -13.21 14.89 -14.29
C ASP A 121 -14.47 15.41 -13.56
N LEU A 122 -15.39 16.06 -14.30
CA LEU A 122 -16.68 16.54 -13.76
C LEU A 122 -17.56 15.38 -13.25
N ALA A 123 -17.66 14.30 -14.01
CA ALA A 123 -18.45 13.14 -13.65
C ALA A 123 -17.90 12.44 -12.42
N VAL A 124 -16.59 12.24 -12.36
CA VAL A 124 -15.90 11.61 -11.21
C VAL A 124 -16.12 12.41 -9.93
N ALA A 125 -15.96 13.75 -9.98
CA ALA A 125 -16.21 14.61 -8.84
C ALA A 125 -17.66 14.48 -8.32
N ALA A 126 -18.65 14.39 -9.22
CA ALA A 126 -20.05 14.20 -8.84
C ALA A 126 -20.31 12.83 -8.21
N VAL A 127 -19.71 11.77 -8.75
CA VAL A 127 -19.81 10.40 -8.19
C VAL A 127 -19.23 10.33 -6.79
N ILE A 128 -18.03 10.88 -6.60
CA ILE A 128 -17.36 10.88 -5.29
C ILE A 128 -18.23 11.56 -4.24
N LYS A 129 -18.71 12.76 -4.55
CA LYS A 129 -19.60 13.52 -3.64
C LYS A 129 -20.89 12.74 -3.32
N ASP A 130 -21.43 11.99 -4.26
CA ASP A 130 -22.62 11.16 -4.03
C ASP A 130 -22.30 9.94 -3.15
N ILE A 131 -21.15 9.28 -3.36
CA ILE A 131 -20.70 8.15 -2.53
C ILE A 131 -20.43 8.61 -1.10
N GLU A 132 -19.70 9.70 -0.90
CA GLU A 132 -19.41 10.28 0.42
C GLU A 132 -20.70 10.66 1.16
N LYS A 133 -21.68 11.23 0.47
CA LYS A 133 -22.99 11.56 1.06
C LYS A 133 -23.77 10.34 1.53
N ARG A 134 -23.59 9.19 0.89
CA ARG A 134 -24.27 7.93 1.23
C ARG A 134 -23.47 7.07 2.20
N ALA A 135 -22.29 7.52 2.59
CA ALA A 135 -21.44 6.84 3.55
C ALA A 135 -22.17 6.62 4.89
N LYS A 136 -22.12 5.40 5.40
CA LYS A 136 -22.60 5.03 6.72
C LYS A 136 -21.40 4.77 7.63
N PRO A 137 -21.25 5.49 8.76
CA PRO A 137 -20.16 5.22 9.71
C PRO A 137 -20.20 3.78 10.22
N VAL A 138 -19.03 3.19 10.41
CA VAL A 138 -18.90 1.87 11.07
C VAL A 138 -19.06 2.06 12.56
N ALA A 139 -20.12 1.47 13.14
CA ALA A 139 -20.49 1.69 14.54
C ALA A 139 -20.18 0.50 15.46
N SER A 140 -19.98 -0.70 14.91
CA SER A 140 -19.85 -1.91 15.71
C SER A 140 -18.70 -2.82 15.27
N SER A 141 -18.17 -3.59 16.22
CA SER A 141 -17.16 -4.64 15.95
C SER A 141 -17.70 -5.71 14.97
N ALA A 142 -19.01 -5.91 14.89
CA ALA A 142 -19.63 -6.81 13.93
C ALA A 142 -19.52 -6.28 12.50
N GLU A 143 -19.75 -4.99 12.28
CA GLU A 143 -19.54 -4.34 10.96
C GLU A 143 -18.07 -4.35 10.56
N VAL A 144 -17.14 -4.13 11.51
CA VAL A 144 -15.69 -4.29 11.29
C VAL A 144 -15.37 -5.71 10.80
N ALA A 145 -15.93 -6.74 11.46
CA ALA A 145 -15.74 -8.14 11.05
C ALA A 145 -16.34 -8.43 9.67
N GLN A 146 -17.47 -7.82 9.32
CA GLN A 146 -18.09 -7.97 8.00
C GLN A 146 -17.21 -7.39 6.89
N VAL A 147 -16.69 -6.17 7.06
CA VAL A 147 -15.73 -5.57 6.10
C VAL A 147 -14.53 -6.47 5.90
N GLY A 148 -13.89 -6.90 6.99
CA GLY A 148 -12.75 -7.81 6.94
C GLY A 148 -13.07 -9.14 6.27
N THR A 149 -14.27 -9.68 6.48
CA THR A 149 -14.74 -10.92 5.84
C THR A 149 -14.88 -10.74 4.32
N ILE A 150 -15.51 -9.65 3.87
CA ILE A 150 -15.71 -9.38 2.44
C ILE A 150 -14.37 -9.19 1.72
N SER A 151 -13.49 -8.36 2.26
CA SER A 151 -12.15 -8.14 1.67
C SER A 151 -11.30 -9.41 1.70
N ALA A 152 -11.48 -10.29 2.70
CA ALA A 152 -10.86 -11.62 2.77
C ALA A 152 -11.55 -12.69 1.89
N ASN A 153 -12.31 -12.30 0.86
CA ASN A 153 -13.02 -13.22 -0.04
C ASN A 153 -14.03 -14.16 0.67
N GLY A 154 -14.71 -13.68 1.71
CA GLY A 154 -15.71 -14.44 2.47
C GLY A 154 -15.17 -15.24 3.65
N ASP A 155 -13.87 -15.12 3.97
CA ASP A 155 -13.26 -15.79 5.13
C ASP A 155 -13.64 -15.09 6.45
N ASN A 156 -14.68 -15.61 7.10
CA ASN A 156 -15.20 -15.08 8.35
C ASN A 156 -14.20 -15.19 9.52
N THR A 157 -13.26 -16.12 9.44
CA THR A 157 -12.22 -16.29 10.47
C THR A 157 -11.27 -15.09 10.47
N ILE A 158 -10.84 -14.66 9.28
CA ILE A 158 -10.00 -13.48 9.10
C ILE A 158 -10.72 -12.22 9.57
N GLY A 159 -11.98 -12.01 9.15
CA GLY A 159 -12.78 -10.86 9.58
C GLY A 159 -12.91 -10.75 11.09
N LYS A 160 -13.23 -11.85 11.78
CA LYS A 160 -13.31 -11.90 13.24
C LYS A 160 -11.98 -11.63 13.93
N MET A 161 -10.87 -12.17 13.41
CA MET A 161 -9.53 -11.90 13.97
C MET A 161 -9.15 -10.43 13.88
N ILE A 162 -9.41 -9.79 12.74
CA ILE A 162 -9.14 -8.35 12.56
C ILE A 162 -9.99 -7.53 13.53
N ALA A 163 -11.29 -7.81 13.63
CA ALA A 163 -12.18 -7.11 14.56
C ALA A 163 -11.72 -7.29 16.03
N GLN A 164 -11.31 -8.50 16.41
CA GLN A 164 -10.77 -8.76 17.74
C GLN A 164 -9.44 -8.02 17.99
N ALA A 165 -8.54 -7.98 17.00
CA ALA A 165 -7.29 -7.24 17.08
C ALA A 165 -7.57 -5.74 17.26
N MET A 166 -8.45 -5.16 16.42
CA MET A 166 -8.83 -3.74 16.52
C MET A 166 -9.52 -3.40 17.85
N GLN A 167 -10.36 -4.29 18.37
CA GLN A 167 -10.98 -4.08 19.68
C GLN A 167 -9.96 -4.01 20.81
N LYS A 168 -8.88 -4.80 20.72
CA LYS A 168 -7.85 -4.86 21.76
C LYS A 168 -6.86 -3.69 21.71
N VAL A 169 -6.46 -3.27 20.51
CA VAL A 169 -5.48 -2.17 20.35
C VAL A 169 -6.13 -0.80 20.12
N GLY A 170 -7.46 -0.77 19.89
CA GLY A 170 -8.20 0.44 19.52
C GLY A 170 -8.14 0.75 18.02
N ASN A 171 -8.95 1.72 17.59
CA ASN A 171 -9.05 2.10 16.17
C ASN A 171 -7.74 2.70 15.63
N GLU A 172 -7.00 3.41 16.47
CA GLU A 172 -5.68 3.98 16.16
C GLU A 172 -4.52 2.99 16.43
N GLY A 173 -4.85 1.78 16.90
CA GLY A 173 -3.87 0.77 17.26
C GLY A 173 -3.17 0.16 16.07
N VAL A 174 -1.95 -0.30 16.29
CA VAL A 174 -1.12 -0.91 15.26
C VAL A 174 -1.40 -2.40 15.16
N ILE A 175 -1.67 -2.87 13.95
CA ILE A 175 -1.82 -4.29 13.65
C ILE A 175 -0.82 -4.63 12.55
N THR A 176 0.04 -5.63 12.79
CA THR A 176 1.01 -6.16 11.82
C THR A 176 0.64 -7.59 11.46
N VAL A 177 1.00 -8.01 10.25
CA VAL A 177 0.75 -9.37 9.77
C VAL A 177 2.09 -10.05 9.52
N GLU A 178 2.31 -11.19 10.14
CA GLU A 178 3.55 -11.97 10.04
C GLU A 178 3.27 -13.40 9.61
N GLU A 179 4.26 -14.03 8.98
CA GLU A 179 4.20 -15.46 8.64
C GLU A 179 4.51 -16.31 9.88
N ALA A 180 3.66 -17.30 10.17
CA ALA A 180 3.92 -18.28 11.21
C ALA A 180 4.52 -19.57 10.62
N LYS A 181 5.27 -20.30 11.44
CA LYS A 181 5.70 -21.68 11.12
C LYS A 181 4.67 -22.72 11.58
N ALA A 182 3.59 -22.27 12.22
CA ALA A 182 2.49 -23.11 12.70
C ALA A 182 1.41 -23.27 11.61
N LEU A 183 0.54 -24.26 11.76
CA LEU A 183 -0.62 -24.47 10.87
C LEU A 183 -1.72 -23.44 11.15
N ASP A 184 -1.90 -23.08 12.42
CA ASP A 184 -2.98 -22.19 12.84
C ASP A 184 -2.57 -20.73 12.77
N THR A 185 -3.55 -19.87 12.48
CA THR A 185 -3.40 -18.41 12.52
C THR A 185 -3.82 -17.91 13.90
N GLU A 186 -3.00 -17.07 14.52
CA GLU A 186 -3.22 -16.55 15.87
C GLU A 186 -3.00 -15.03 15.96
N VAL A 187 -3.58 -14.40 16.99
CA VAL A 187 -3.41 -12.96 17.29
C VAL A 187 -2.71 -12.82 18.64
N GLU A 188 -1.52 -12.23 18.61
CA GLU A 188 -0.74 -11.89 19.81
C GLU A 188 -0.76 -10.36 20.01
N ILE A 189 -0.89 -9.91 21.25
CA ILE A 189 -0.72 -8.49 21.62
C ILE A 189 0.61 -8.34 22.34
N VAL A 190 1.42 -7.39 21.87
CA VAL A 190 2.74 -7.09 22.42
C VAL A 190 2.92 -5.61 22.67
N GLU A 191 3.85 -5.27 23.56
CA GLU A 191 4.30 -3.89 23.72
C GLU A 191 4.93 -3.41 22.41
N GLY A 192 4.53 -2.22 21.96
CA GLY A 192 5.03 -1.64 20.72
C GLY A 192 4.39 -0.29 20.44
N MET A 193 4.90 0.37 19.42
CA MET A 193 4.42 1.69 19.01
C MET A 193 4.68 1.94 17.53
N GLN A 194 3.83 2.75 16.90
CA GLN A 194 4.06 3.28 15.55
C GLN A 194 4.12 4.80 15.58
N PHE A 195 4.97 5.38 14.75
CA PHE A 195 5.04 6.83 14.56
C PHE A 195 5.24 7.20 13.09
N ASP A 196 4.80 8.41 12.73
CA ASP A 196 4.76 8.91 11.36
C ASP A 196 6.12 9.51 10.96
N ARG A 197 7.10 8.66 10.73
CA ARG A 197 8.39 8.95 10.11
C ARG A 197 8.95 7.65 9.54
N GLY A 198 9.31 7.64 8.27
CA GLY A 198 9.90 6.49 7.61
C GLY A 198 11.42 6.58 7.48
N TYR A 199 12.00 5.63 6.75
CA TYR A 199 13.44 5.57 6.52
C TYR A 199 13.94 6.80 5.76
N LEU A 200 15.14 7.28 6.12
CA LEU A 200 15.76 8.46 5.51
C LEU A 200 16.33 8.21 4.12
N SER A 201 16.54 6.96 3.74
CA SER A 201 17.08 6.59 2.44
C SER A 201 16.48 5.28 1.94
N PRO A 202 16.07 5.20 0.67
CA PRO A 202 15.62 3.94 0.06
C PRO A 202 16.70 2.84 0.08
N TYR A 203 17.97 3.23 0.19
CA TYR A 203 19.06 2.27 0.34
C TYR A 203 19.05 1.50 1.66
N PHE A 204 18.23 1.86 2.63
CA PHE A 204 18.00 1.08 3.86
C PHE A 204 16.98 -0.05 3.68
N VAL A 205 16.26 -0.11 2.56
CA VAL A 205 15.25 -1.13 2.27
C VAL A 205 15.86 -2.53 2.28
N THR A 206 15.25 -3.46 3.01
CA THR A 206 15.64 -4.87 3.08
C THR A 206 14.72 -5.77 2.25
N ASN A 207 13.46 -5.33 2.07
CA ASN A 207 12.46 -6.00 1.24
C ASN A 207 12.05 -5.06 0.10
N ALA A 208 12.57 -5.30 -1.10
CA ALA A 208 12.33 -4.47 -2.26
C ALA A 208 10.88 -4.57 -2.80
N GLU A 209 10.21 -5.71 -2.63
CA GLU A 209 8.82 -5.89 -3.09
C GLU A 209 7.86 -4.98 -2.33
N LYS A 210 8.03 -4.87 -1.01
CA LYS A 210 7.21 -4.03 -0.13
C LYS A 210 7.80 -2.63 0.11
N MET A 211 9.01 -2.36 -0.36
CA MET A 211 9.75 -1.12 -0.11
C MET A 211 9.88 -0.80 1.39
N ILE A 212 10.18 -1.79 2.21
CA ILE A 212 10.33 -1.67 3.66
C ILE A 212 11.72 -2.09 4.12
N ALA A 213 12.17 -1.49 5.22
CA ALA A 213 13.36 -1.93 5.94
C ALA A 213 12.92 -2.64 7.23
N GLU A 214 13.21 -3.94 7.32
CA GLU A 214 12.93 -4.75 8.50
C GLU A 214 14.24 -5.09 9.23
N MET A 215 14.26 -4.84 10.54
CA MET A 215 15.40 -5.13 11.42
C MET A 215 14.94 -5.99 12.59
N GLU A 216 15.46 -7.22 12.68
CA GLU A 216 15.14 -8.16 13.76
C GLU A 216 16.18 -8.10 14.88
N ASP A 217 15.72 -8.22 16.13
CA ASP A 217 16.55 -8.13 17.35
C ASP A 217 17.45 -6.87 17.38
N ALA A 218 16.89 -5.74 16.93
CA ALA A 218 17.62 -4.52 16.67
C ALA A 218 18.00 -3.76 17.97
N TYR A 219 19.18 -3.15 17.94
CA TYR A 219 19.52 -2.02 18.80
C TYR A 219 18.87 -0.75 18.28
N ILE A 220 18.47 0.14 19.19
CA ILE A 220 17.83 1.43 18.84
C ILE A 220 18.61 2.53 19.55
N LEU A 221 19.26 3.39 18.77
CA LEU A 221 19.87 4.62 19.25
C LEU A 221 18.86 5.75 19.19
N LEU A 222 18.59 6.40 20.31
CA LEU A 222 17.71 7.56 20.43
C LEU A 222 18.56 8.80 20.68
N HIS A 223 18.59 9.73 19.75
CA HIS A 223 19.39 10.95 19.84
C HIS A 223 18.56 12.20 19.65
N GLU A 224 18.66 13.15 20.55
CA GLU A 224 17.84 14.36 20.52
C GLU A 224 18.17 15.30 19.37
N LYS A 225 19.46 15.38 19.00
CA LYS A 225 19.98 16.32 17.99
C LYS A 225 20.19 15.67 16.64
N LYS A 226 20.54 16.49 15.66
CA LYS A 226 20.94 16.05 14.32
C LYS A 226 22.30 15.34 14.33
N LEU A 227 22.43 14.36 13.45
CA LEU A 227 23.69 13.64 13.20
C LEU A 227 24.19 14.02 11.79
N SER A 228 25.24 14.84 11.70
CA SER A 228 25.87 15.24 10.45
C SER A 228 27.24 14.58 10.23
N GLY A 229 27.91 14.09 11.28
CA GLY A 229 29.16 13.35 11.23
C GLY A 229 29.08 12.09 12.10
N LEU A 230 29.91 11.09 11.80
CA LEU A 230 29.92 9.79 12.51
C LEU A 230 31.09 9.62 13.48
N GLN A 231 32.03 10.55 13.54
CA GLN A 231 33.24 10.38 14.37
C GLN A 231 32.91 10.09 15.84
N ALA A 232 31.94 10.82 16.40
CA ALA A 232 31.49 10.59 17.77
C ALA A 232 30.82 9.21 18.00
N MET A 233 30.35 8.57 16.94
CA MET A 233 29.66 7.28 16.98
C MET A 233 30.58 6.09 16.64
N LEU A 234 31.80 6.30 16.20
CA LEU A 234 32.66 5.20 15.74
C LEU A 234 32.81 4.08 16.76
N PRO A 235 33.07 4.35 18.06
CA PRO A 235 33.17 3.28 19.06
C PRO A 235 31.88 2.47 19.20
N LEU A 236 30.73 3.14 19.13
CA LEU A 236 29.42 2.50 19.20
C LEU A 236 29.17 1.64 17.95
N LEU A 237 29.47 2.15 16.76
CA LEU A 237 29.28 1.41 15.50
C LEU A 237 30.17 0.17 15.45
N GLU A 238 31.40 0.24 15.93
CA GLU A 238 32.31 -0.91 16.06
C GLU A 238 31.73 -1.97 17.02
N ALA A 239 31.22 -1.56 18.18
CA ALA A 239 30.58 -2.46 19.13
C ALA A 239 29.32 -3.14 18.56
N VAL A 240 28.53 -2.39 17.78
CA VAL A 240 27.35 -2.92 17.08
C VAL A 240 27.76 -3.95 16.02
N VAL A 241 28.78 -3.67 15.21
CA VAL A 241 29.32 -4.61 14.22
C VAL A 241 29.81 -5.89 14.89
N GLN A 242 30.55 -5.77 15.98
CA GLN A 242 31.02 -6.94 16.76
C GLN A 242 29.87 -7.78 17.33
N SER A 243 28.75 -7.14 17.71
CA SER A 243 27.56 -7.86 18.21
C SER A 243 26.81 -8.64 17.12
N GLY A 244 27.02 -8.33 15.84
CA GLY A 244 26.31 -8.90 14.70
C GLY A 244 24.85 -8.49 14.57
N LYS A 245 24.33 -7.65 15.47
CA LYS A 245 22.94 -7.19 15.48
C LYS A 245 22.76 -5.92 14.67
N PRO A 246 21.54 -5.70 14.10
CA PRO A 246 21.24 -4.46 13.40
C PRO A 246 21.08 -3.27 14.35
N LEU A 247 21.32 -2.07 13.82
CA LEU A 247 21.13 -0.79 14.51
C LEU A 247 20.10 0.06 13.79
N VAL A 248 19.10 0.54 14.53
CA VAL A 248 18.17 1.58 14.08
C VAL A 248 18.53 2.88 14.78
N ILE A 249 18.76 3.94 14.02
CA ILE A 249 19.06 5.28 14.54
C ILE A 249 17.80 6.13 14.41
N ILE A 250 17.31 6.64 15.54
CA ILE A 250 16.19 7.58 15.61
C ILE A 250 16.76 8.89 16.18
N ALA A 251 16.92 9.88 15.32
CA ALA A 251 17.48 11.18 15.67
C ALA A 251 16.64 12.32 15.09
N GLU A 252 16.87 13.56 15.54
CA GLU A 252 16.20 14.72 14.94
C GLU A 252 16.31 14.70 13.41
N ASP A 253 17.51 14.46 12.91
CA ASP A 253 17.81 14.20 11.51
C ASP A 253 19.14 13.43 11.42
N VAL A 254 19.35 12.72 10.29
CA VAL A 254 20.65 12.16 9.93
C VAL A 254 20.94 12.63 8.49
N GLU A 255 21.92 13.48 8.35
CA GLU A 255 22.17 14.20 7.10
C GLU A 255 23.66 14.22 6.71
N GLY A 256 23.96 14.68 5.51
CA GLY A 256 25.31 14.93 5.05
C GLY A 256 26.20 13.69 5.05
N GLU A 257 27.41 13.83 5.59
CA GLU A 257 28.42 12.77 5.66
C GLU A 257 27.96 11.57 6.48
N ALA A 258 27.19 11.79 7.56
CA ALA A 258 26.68 10.72 8.41
C ALA A 258 25.76 9.78 7.62
N LEU A 259 24.77 10.34 6.91
CA LEU A 259 23.83 9.53 6.13
C LEU A 259 24.55 8.79 4.99
N ALA A 260 25.42 9.48 4.25
CA ALA A 260 26.18 8.89 3.15
C ALA A 260 27.05 7.72 3.61
N THR A 261 27.74 7.88 4.73
CA THR A 261 28.61 6.83 5.29
C THR A 261 27.82 5.64 5.79
N LEU A 262 26.67 5.84 6.45
CA LEU A 262 25.77 4.74 6.88
C LEU A 262 25.26 3.95 5.68
N VAL A 263 24.82 4.63 4.62
CA VAL A 263 24.38 4.01 3.37
C VAL A 263 25.48 3.18 2.72
N VAL A 264 26.69 3.73 2.59
CA VAL A 264 27.84 3.02 1.99
C VAL A 264 28.20 1.76 2.80
N ASN A 265 28.27 1.87 4.13
CA ASN A 265 28.60 0.72 4.98
C ASN A 265 27.52 -0.37 4.93
N ARG A 266 26.25 0.04 4.84
CA ARG A 266 25.14 -0.90 4.64
C ARG A 266 25.25 -1.63 3.29
N LEU A 267 25.49 -0.90 2.20
CA LEU A 267 25.61 -1.48 0.85
C LEU A 267 26.81 -2.44 0.74
N ARG A 268 27.90 -2.16 1.46
CA ARG A 268 29.06 -3.05 1.55
C ARG A 268 28.84 -4.27 2.45
N GLY A 269 27.69 -4.37 3.12
CA GLY A 269 27.36 -5.46 4.04
C GLY A 269 28.13 -5.43 5.37
N GLY A 270 28.90 -4.38 5.64
CA GLY A 270 29.68 -4.26 6.89
C GLY A 270 28.85 -3.88 8.11
N LEU A 271 27.73 -3.20 7.92
CA LEU A 271 26.85 -2.75 9.02
C LEU A 271 25.38 -2.91 8.61
N LYS A 272 24.62 -3.62 9.43
CA LYS A 272 23.16 -3.69 9.29
C LYS A 272 22.56 -2.48 9.99
N VAL A 273 22.24 -1.43 9.25
CA VAL A 273 21.77 -0.15 9.81
C VAL A 273 20.62 0.45 9.00
N ALA A 274 19.73 1.15 9.70
CA ALA A 274 18.79 2.07 9.11
C ALA A 274 18.65 3.31 10.00
N ALA A 275 18.25 4.42 9.39
CA ALA A 275 18.03 5.68 10.10
C ALA A 275 16.67 6.28 9.74
N VAL A 276 16.00 6.81 10.76
CA VAL A 276 14.71 7.50 10.65
C VAL A 276 14.74 8.81 11.43
N LYS A 277 13.91 9.77 11.02
CA LYS A 277 13.71 10.99 11.80
C LYS A 277 12.87 10.72 13.04
N ALA A 278 13.22 11.38 14.13
CA ALA A 278 12.39 11.37 15.34
C ALA A 278 11.02 12.02 15.06
N PRO A 279 9.94 11.46 15.62
CA PRO A 279 8.60 12.04 15.48
C PRO A 279 8.43 13.33 16.28
N GLY A 280 7.58 14.24 15.79
CA GLY A 280 7.30 15.50 16.44
C GLY A 280 8.36 16.59 16.22
N PHE A 281 8.18 17.73 16.91
CA PHE A 281 9.05 18.91 16.85
C PHE A 281 9.23 19.48 18.24
N GLY A 282 10.38 20.12 18.52
CA GLY A 282 10.66 20.78 19.80
C GLY A 282 10.49 19.84 20.99
N ASP A 283 9.87 20.31 22.08
CA ASP A 283 9.65 19.55 23.31
C ASP A 283 8.82 18.28 23.12
N ARG A 284 7.91 18.29 22.13
CA ARG A 284 7.13 17.08 21.79
C ARG A 284 8.01 15.98 21.21
N ARG A 285 8.99 16.32 20.39
CA ARG A 285 9.96 15.37 19.87
C ARG A 285 10.73 14.70 21.01
N LYS A 286 11.19 15.51 21.98
CA LYS A 286 11.89 15.00 23.16
C LYS A 286 11.00 14.04 23.97
N ALA A 287 9.75 14.44 24.23
CA ALA A 287 8.78 13.61 24.94
C ALA A 287 8.47 12.29 24.22
N MET A 288 8.37 12.31 22.89
CA MET A 288 8.16 11.08 22.10
C MET A 288 9.40 10.18 22.07
N LEU A 289 10.61 10.75 22.00
CA LEU A 289 11.84 10.00 22.12
C LEU A 289 11.98 9.34 23.49
N GLU A 290 11.57 10.02 24.57
CA GLU A 290 11.50 9.45 25.92
C GLU A 290 10.51 8.28 26.00
N ASP A 291 9.33 8.39 25.36
CA ASP A 291 8.35 7.31 25.31
C ASP A 291 8.92 6.09 24.59
N ILE A 292 9.65 6.30 23.47
CA ILE A 292 10.34 5.24 22.76
C ILE A 292 11.47 4.63 23.62
N ALA A 293 12.20 5.46 24.37
CA ALA A 293 13.25 4.97 25.29
C ALA A 293 12.67 4.04 26.36
N ILE A 294 11.57 4.42 26.98
CA ILE A 294 10.87 3.61 27.99
C ILE A 294 10.34 2.32 27.37
N LEU A 295 9.73 2.38 26.20
CA LEU A 295 9.19 1.23 25.47
C LEU A 295 10.29 0.22 25.12
N THR A 296 11.46 0.71 24.73
CA THR A 296 12.57 -0.13 24.24
C THR A 296 13.61 -0.45 25.30
N GLY A 297 13.45 0.08 26.52
CA GLY A 297 14.39 -0.11 27.63
C GLY A 297 15.74 0.57 27.40
N GLY A 298 15.79 1.59 26.54
CA GLY A 298 16.97 2.40 26.25
C GLY A 298 16.99 3.73 26.97
N GLN A 299 17.93 4.59 26.57
CA GLN A 299 18.07 5.95 27.08
C GLN A 299 18.05 6.95 25.94
N LEU A 300 17.41 8.09 26.15
CA LEU A 300 17.51 9.23 25.23
C LEU A 300 18.87 9.90 25.43
N ILE A 301 19.68 9.92 24.38
CA ILE A 301 20.97 10.60 24.38
C ILE A 301 20.73 12.08 24.12
N SER A 302 20.90 12.87 25.16
CA SER A 302 20.65 14.31 25.18
C SER A 302 21.77 15.04 25.92
N ASP A 303 22.22 16.16 25.34
CA ASP A 303 23.22 17.01 25.98
C ASP A 303 22.68 17.66 27.26
N ASP A 304 21.37 17.93 27.34
CA ASP A 304 20.70 18.46 28.52
C ASP A 304 20.83 17.52 29.73
N LEU A 305 20.94 16.21 29.47
CA LEU A 305 21.16 15.18 30.47
C LEU A 305 22.65 14.90 30.71
N GLY A 306 23.55 15.69 30.09
CA GLY A 306 25.00 15.52 30.18
C GLY A 306 25.53 14.29 29.42
N MET A 307 24.72 13.69 28.57
CA MET A 307 25.10 12.50 27.79
C MET A 307 25.72 12.91 26.46
N LYS A 308 26.99 12.58 26.27
CA LYS A 308 27.69 12.78 24.97
C LYS A 308 27.64 11.51 24.15
N LEU A 309 27.46 11.67 22.84
CA LEU A 309 27.38 10.56 21.88
C LEU A 309 28.63 9.65 21.91
N GLU A 310 29.79 10.22 22.18
CA GLU A 310 31.09 9.51 22.30
C GLU A 310 31.13 8.49 23.46
N ASN A 311 30.29 8.69 24.47
CA ASN A 311 30.26 7.85 25.67
C ASN A 311 29.12 6.80 25.64
N VAL A 312 28.40 6.71 24.53
CA VAL A 312 27.27 5.78 24.39
C VAL A 312 27.76 4.35 24.25
N THR A 313 27.21 3.48 25.06
CA THR A 313 27.51 2.03 25.08
C THR A 313 26.27 1.24 24.65
N LEU A 314 26.45 -0.03 24.28
CA LEU A 314 25.34 -0.93 23.89
C LEU A 314 24.24 -1.05 24.95
N ASN A 315 24.58 -0.90 26.23
CA ASN A 315 23.62 -1.00 27.34
C ASN A 315 22.70 0.22 27.45
N MET A 316 23.05 1.35 26.82
CA MET A 316 22.24 2.57 26.75
C MET A 316 21.28 2.54 25.59
N LEU A 317 21.46 1.64 24.63
CA LEU A 317 20.60 1.49 23.47
C LEU A 317 19.30 0.81 23.85
N GLY A 318 18.20 1.29 23.25
CA GLY A 318 16.94 0.56 23.25
C GLY A 318 17.06 -0.75 22.46
N ARG A 319 16.13 -1.68 22.68
CA ARG A 319 16.05 -2.95 21.97
C ARG A 319 14.61 -3.28 21.63
N ALA A 320 14.40 -3.88 20.48
CA ALA A 320 13.12 -4.42 20.08
C ALA A 320 13.30 -5.73 19.32
N LYS A 321 12.28 -6.58 19.39
CA LYS A 321 12.29 -7.84 18.65
C LYS A 321 12.29 -7.58 17.15
N LYS A 322 11.53 -6.54 16.71
CA LYS A 322 11.46 -6.17 15.31
C LYS A 322 11.21 -4.67 15.18
N VAL A 323 11.83 -4.03 14.18
CA VAL A 323 11.54 -2.67 13.76
C VAL A 323 11.24 -2.70 12.27
N ILE A 324 10.07 -2.18 11.88
CA ILE A 324 9.61 -2.10 10.50
C ILE A 324 9.55 -0.63 10.11
N MET A 325 10.35 -0.25 9.13
CA MET A 325 10.41 1.12 8.62
C MET A 325 9.90 1.14 7.18
N GLU A 326 8.81 1.83 6.97
CA GLU A 326 8.21 2.13 5.68
C GLU A 326 8.67 3.51 5.18
N LYS A 327 8.14 3.98 4.07
CA LYS A 327 8.48 5.30 3.53
C LYS A 327 8.04 6.46 4.45
N GLU A 328 6.88 6.32 5.11
CA GLU A 328 6.25 7.40 5.89
C GLU A 328 6.07 7.06 7.38
N LYS A 329 6.26 5.82 7.78
CA LYS A 329 6.04 5.36 9.16
C LYS A 329 7.05 4.32 9.62
N THR A 330 7.24 4.26 10.93
CA THR A 330 8.09 3.28 11.61
C THR A 330 7.32 2.60 12.74
N THR A 331 7.34 1.27 12.75
CA THR A 331 6.69 0.44 13.77
C THR A 331 7.74 -0.30 14.58
N ILE A 332 7.71 -0.12 15.90
CA ILE A 332 8.52 -0.85 16.86
C ILE A 332 7.64 -1.95 17.45
N VAL A 333 8.06 -3.20 17.29
CA VAL A 333 7.31 -4.37 17.74
C VAL A 333 8.07 -5.07 18.86
N LYS A 334 7.41 -5.31 19.99
CA LYS A 334 7.93 -6.01 21.15
C LYS A 334 9.23 -5.38 21.66
N GLY A 335 9.11 -4.14 22.16
CA GLY A 335 10.18 -3.47 22.91
C GLY A 335 10.51 -4.25 24.18
N VAL A 336 11.76 -4.12 24.66
CA VAL A 336 12.21 -4.82 25.88
C VAL A 336 12.06 -3.97 27.15
N GLY A 337 11.38 -2.81 27.06
CA GLY A 337 11.08 -1.97 28.21
C GLY A 337 10.29 -2.72 29.29
N LYS A 338 10.48 -2.33 30.53
CA LYS A 338 9.74 -2.95 31.63
C LYS A 338 8.30 -2.48 31.62
N LYS A 339 7.36 -3.40 31.74
CA LYS A 339 5.92 -3.10 31.74
C LYS A 339 5.54 -2.08 32.81
N ALA A 340 6.14 -2.15 34.01
CA ALA A 340 5.91 -1.20 35.08
C ALA A 340 6.30 0.25 34.70
N ASP A 341 7.42 0.42 33.96
CA ASP A 341 7.89 1.73 33.53
C ASP A 341 6.97 2.30 32.45
N ILE A 342 6.47 1.45 31.54
CA ILE A 342 5.48 1.82 30.52
C ILE A 342 4.16 2.23 31.16
N GLU A 343 3.65 1.46 32.14
CA GLU A 343 2.42 1.77 32.88
C GLU A 343 2.56 3.09 33.67
N ALA A 344 3.71 3.33 34.30
CA ALA A 344 4.00 4.58 35.00
C ALA A 344 3.99 5.77 34.01
N ARG A 345 4.58 5.61 32.81
CA ARG A 345 4.56 6.66 31.79
C ARG A 345 3.16 6.93 31.27
N VAL A 346 2.36 5.89 31.05
CA VAL A 346 0.93 6.00 30.68
C VAL A 346 0.16 6.78 31.75
N ALA A 347 0.36 6.50 33.03
CA ALA A 347 -0.27 7.22 34.13
C ALA A 347 0.14 8.71 34.16
N GLN A 348 1.43 9.00 33.90
CA GLN A 348 1.94 10.36 33.81
C GLN A 348 1.28 11.15 32.66
N ILE A 349 1.14 10.55 31.47
CA ILE A 349 0.48 11.19 30.31
C ILE A 349 -0.99 11.44 30.62
N LYS A 350 -1.70 10.51 31.28
CA LYS A 350 -3.09 10.70 31.70
C LYS A 350 -3.25 11.88 32.65
N ALA A 351 -2.36 12.02 33.63
CA ALA A 351 -2.37 13.19 34.53
C ALA A 351 -2.17 14.50 33.75
N GLN A 352 -1.23 14.54 32.79
CA GLN A 352 -1.02 15.72 31.94
C GLN A 352 -2.25 16.07 31.09
N ILE A 353 -3.03 15.09 30.64
CA ILE A 353 -4.30 15.31 29.90
C ILE A 353 -5.35 16.00 30.80
N GLU A 354 -5.40 15.61 32.08
CA GLU A 354 -6.33 16.24 33.06
C GLU A 354 -5.90 17.64 33.46
N GLU A 355 -4.62 17.91 33.56
CA GLU A 355 -4.06 19.20 33.98
C GLU A 355 -4.05 20.26 32.86
N THR A 356 -3.97 19.84 31.59
CA THR A 356 -3.86 20.80 30.49
C THR A 356 -5.16 21.56 30.23
N THR A 357 -5.05 22.88 30.06
CA THR A 357 -6.16 23.76 29.68
C THR A 357 -6.27 23.99 28.18
N SER A 358 -5.26 23.59 27.41
CA SER A 358 -5.20 23.72 25.95
C SER A 358 -5.85 22.52 25.29
N ASP A 359 -6.89 22.72 24.50
CA ASP A 359 -7.55 21.65 23.74
C ASP A 359 -6.60 20.99 22.73
N TYR A 360 -5.73 21.80 22.12
CA TYR A 360 -4.72 21.30 21.19
C TYR A 360 -3.67 20.41 21.90
N ASP A 361 -3.19 20.82 23.07
CA ASP A 361 -2.23 19.98 23.81
C ASP A 361 -2.89 18.73 24.36
N ARG A 362 -4.16 18.83 24.78
CA ARG A 362 -4.96 17.67 25.18
C ARG A 362 -5.08 16.65 24.07
N GLU A 363 -5.41 17.07 22.84
CA GLU A 363 -5.48 16.21 21.67
C GLU A 363 -4.14 15.52 21.42
N LYS A 364 -3.03 16.25 21.45
CA LYS A 364 -1.69 15.68 21.19
C LYS A 364 -1.21 14.75 22.31
N LEU A 365 -1.60 14.99 23.55
CA LEU A 365 -1.35 14.07 24.65
C LEU A 365 -2.19 12.78 24.52
N GLN A 366 -3.45 12.90 24.06
CA GLN A 366 -4.31 11.74 23.78
C GLN A 366 -3.75 10.87 22.65
N GLU A 367 -3.29 11.47 21.54
CA GLU A 367 -2.61 10.75 20.46
C GLU A 367 -1.38 9.99 21.00
N ARG A 368 -0.56 10.64 21.81
CA ARG A 368 0.63 10.05 22.40
C ARG A 368 0.28 8.90 23.37
N LEU A 369 -0.75 9.08 24.18
CA LEU A 369 -1.28 8.04 25.06
C LEU A 369 -1.75 6.83 24.28
N ALA A 370 -2.52 7.04 23.21
CA ALA A 370 -3.03 5.97 22.36
C ALA A 370 -1.87 5.15 21.72
N LYS A 371 -0.83 5.84 21.24
CA LYS A 371 0.36 5.18 20.66
C LYS A 371 1.14 4.34 21.67
N LEU A 372 1.26 4.78 22.91
CA LEU A 372 2.03 4.06 23.94
C LEU A 372 1.21 2.94 24.62
N ALA A 373 -0.08 3.22 24.93
CA ALA A 373 -0.93 2.29 25.68
C ALA A 373 -1.58 1.20 24.82
N GLY A 374 -1.77 1.45 23.51
CA GLY A 374 -2.46 0.53 22.60
C GLY A 374 -1.66 -0.73 22.28
N GLY A 375 -0.34 -0.67 22.35
CA GLY A 375 0.52 -1.77 21.94
C GLY A 375 0.45 -2.07 20.44
N VAL A 376 0.90 -3.25 20.06
CA VAL A 376 0.85 -3.77 18.69
C VAL A 376 0.18 -5.14 18.67
N ALA A 377 -0.85 -5.31 17.85
CA ALA A 377 -1.41 -6.63 17.56
C ALA A 377 -0.61 -7.28 16.43
N ILE A 378 -0.18 -8.50 16.59
CA ILE A 378 0.49 -9.30 15.58
C ILE A 378 -0.46 -10.41 15.16
N ILE A 379 -0.89 -10.40 13.89
CA ILE A 379 -1.61 -11.52 13.29
C ILE A 379 -0.56 -12.43 12.65
N ARG A 380 -0.35 -13.61 13.24
CA ARG A 380 0.56 -14.63 12.72
C ARG A 380 -0.22 -15.59 11.85
N VAL A 381 0.04 -15.54 10.56
CA VAL A 381 -0.67 -16.33 9.56
C VAL A 381 0.00 -17.69 9.42
N GLY A 382 -0.74 -18.74 9.76
CA GLY A 382 -0.34 -20.13 9.60
C GLY A 382 -0.90 -20.80 8.35
N GLY A 383 -0.26 -21.89 7.91
CA GLY A 383 -0.70 -22.69 6.78
C GLY A 383 0.18 -23.93 6.59
N ALA A 384 -0.27 -24.87 5.75
CA ALA A 384 0.42 -26.12 5.50
C ALA A 384 1.65 -25.97 4.57
N THR A 385 1.67 -24.95 3.72
CA THR A 385 2.75 -24.66 2.77
C THR A 385 3.09 -23.18 2.75
N GLU A 386 4.32 -22.83 2.38
CA GLU A 386 4.73 -21.42 2.22
C GLU A 386 3.86 -20.66 1.21
N ILE A 387 3.39 -21.33 0.16
CA ILE A 387 2.52 -20.72 -0.87
C ILE A 387 1.17 -20.33 -0.24
N GLU A 388 0.58 -21.23 0.55
CA GLU A 388 -0.67 -20.99 1.27
C GLU A 388 -0.53 -19.86 2.30
N VAL A 389 0.57 -19.87 3.07
CA VAL A 389 0.85 -18.83 4.07
C VAL A 389 0.98 -17.46 3.43
N LYS A 390 1.69 -17.35 2.30
CA LYS A 390 1.84 -16.08 1.57
C LYS A 390 0.51 -15.57 1.01
N GLU A 391 -0.27 -16.45 0.35
CA GLU A 391 -1.61 -16.07 -0.17
C GLU A 391 -2.53 -15.61 0.95
N LYS A 392 -2.57 -16.34 2.06
CA LYS A 392 -3.40 -16.00 3.21
C LYS A 392 -2.95 -14.72 3.91
N LYS A 393 -1.64 -14.47 3.95
CA LYS A 393 -1.07 -13.23 4.48
C LYS A 393 -1.49 -12.02 3.64
N ASP A 394 -1.35 -12.09 2.31
CA ASP A 394 -1.80 -11.04 1.39
C ASP A 394 -3.28 -10.73 1.63
N ARG A 395 -4.14 -11.74 1.74
CA ARG A 395 -5.56 -11.60 2.05
C ARG A 395 -5.86 -10.96 3.41
N VAL A 396 -5.09 -11.29 4.44
CA VAL A 396 -5.22 -10.67 5.77
C VAL A 396 -4.79 -9.21 5.73
N GLU A 397 -3.71 -8.88 5.01
CA GLU A 397 -3.24 -7.50 4.82
C GLU A 397 -4.29 -6.65 4.09
N ASP A 398 -4.88 -7.15 3.00
CA ASP A 398 -5.97 -6.46 2.27
C ASP A 398 -7.18 -6.22 3.16
N ALA A 399 -7.63 -7.27 3.88
CA ALA A 399 -8.76 -7.18 4.79
C ALA A 399 -8.52 -6.19 5.94
N LEU A 400 -7.30 -6.12 6.47
CA LEU A 400 -6.92 -5.15 7.50
C LEU A 400 -6.98 -3.72 6.94
N ASN A 401 -6.44 -3.49 5.75
CA ASN A 401 -6.45 -2.17 5.11
C ASN A 401 -7.88 -1.71 4.77
N ALA A 402 -8.70 -2.59 4.20
CA ALA A 402 -10.12 -2.32 3.94
C ALA A 402 -10.88 -1.98 5.22
N THR A 403 -10.59 -2.69 6.32
CA THR A 403 -11.24 -2.43 7.61
C THR A 403 -10.85 -1.07 8.17
N ARG A 404 -9.57 -0.68 8.09
CA ARG A 404 -9.12 0.66 8.47
C ARG A 404 -9.79 1.75 7.62
N ALA A 405 -9.82 1.55 6.30
CA ALA A 405 -10.48 2.46 5.38
C ALA A 405 -11.98 2.65 5.70
N ALA A 406 -12.67 1.57 6.13
CA ALA A 406 -14.07 1.62 6.54
C ALA A 406 -14.27 2.39 7.86
N VAL A 407 -13.36 2.25 8.81
CA VAL A 407 -13.42 3.01 10.08
C VAL A 407 -13.17 4.50 9.82
N GLU A 408 -12.27 4.85 8.88
CA GLU A 408 -11.95 6.24 8.54
C GLU A 408 -13.10 6.98 7.85
N GLU A 409 -13.71 6.38 6.81
CA GLU A 409 -14.66 7.08 5.92
C GLU A 409 -16.04 6.44 5.84
N GLY A 410 -16.26 5.36 6.57
CA GLY A 410 -17.53 4.62 6.54
C GLY A 410 -17.63 3.62 5.39
N ILE A 411 -18.85 3.09 5.23
CA ILE A 411 -19.18 2.00 4.32
C ILE A 411 -20.34 2.37 3.39
N VAL A 412 -20.39 1.69 2.25
CA VAL A 412 -21.47 1.74 1.26
C VAL A 412 -21.84 0.31 0.85
N PRO A 413 -23.00 0.08 0.17
CA PRO A 413 -23.33 -1.23 -0.41
C PRO A 413 -22.22 -1.69 -1.35
N GLY A 414 -21.73 -2.92 -1.15
CA GLY A 414 -20.58 -3.48 -1.85
C GLY A 414 -20.90 -4.07 -3.23
N GLY A 415 -19.95 -4.86 -3.72
CA GLY A 415 -20.10 -5.60 -4.97
C GLY A 415 -20.27 -4.73 -6.21
N GLY A 416 -19.74 -3.50 -6.22
CA GLY A 416 -19.89 -2.52 -7.31
C GLY A 416 -21.24 -1.81 -7.33
N THR A 417 -22.16 -2.11 -6.39
CA THR A 417 -23.50 -1.51 -6.34
C THR A 417 -23.46 -0.02 -6.05
N ALA A 418 -22.57 0.45 -5.16
CA ALA A 418 -22.43 1.87 -4.84
C ALA A 418 -22.07 2.70 -6.08
N LEU A 419 -21.13 2.23 -6.91
CA LEU A 419 -20.76 2.87 -8.18
C LEU A 419 -21.92 2.86 -9.18
N LEU A 420 -22.63 1.74 -9.30
CA LEU A 420 -23.79 1.63 -10.18
C LEU A 420 -24.91 2.61 -9.78
N ARG A 421 -25.20 2.74 -8.49
CA ARG A 421 -26.21 3.67 -7.97
C ARG A 421 -25.82 5.14 -8.17
N ALA A 422 -24.52 5.44 -8.13
CA ALA A 422 -23.99 6.81 -8.34
C ALA A 422 -24.23 7.32 -9.77
N LYS A 423 -24.61 6.48 -10.74
CA LYS A 423 -25.05 6.91 -12.07
C LYS A 423 -26.17 7.95 -12.03
N LYS A 424 -27.03 7.93 -10.99
CA LYS A 424 -28.09 8.93 -10.79
C LYS A 424 -27.55 10.35 -10.59
N ALA A 425 -26.38 10.50 -9.98
CA ALA A 425 -25.73 11.80 -9.78
C ALA A 425 -25.21 12.39 -11.08
N ILE A 426 -24.66 11.54 -11.95
CA ILE A 426 -24.15 11.92 -13.26
C ILE A 426 -25.29 12.22 -14.24
N GLY A 427 -26.38 11.45 -14.22
CA GLY A 427 -27.53 11.62 -15.13
C GLY A 427 -28.23 12.99 -15.03
N ARG A 428 -27.85 13.80 -14.03
CA ARG A 428 -28.31 15.20 -13.87
C ARG A 428 -27.32 16.23 -14.40
N LEU A 429 -26.12 15.80 -14.79
CA LEU A 429 -25.09 16.68 -15.35
C LEU A 429 -25.37 16.88 -16.83
N ASN A 430 -25.64 18.13 -17.21
CA ASN A 430 -25.77 18.55 -18.61
C ASN A 430 -24.67 19.58 -18.91
N ASN A 431 -24.04 19.45 -20.08
CA ASN A 431 -23.06 20.39 -20.56
C ASN A 431 -23.36 20.76 -22.02
N ASP A 432 -23.26 22.05 -22.35
CA ASP A 432 -23.55 22.55 -23.71
C ASP A 432 -22.47 22.10 -24.71
N ASN A 433 -21.25 21.81 -24.26
CA ASN A 433 -20.21 21.23 -25.10
C ASN A 433 -20.43 19.71 -25.23
N SER A 434 -20.67 19.26 -26.46
CA SER A 434 -20.96 17.85 -26.80
C SER A 434 -19.82 16.90 -26.39
N ASP A 435 -18.58 17.35 -26.49
CA ASP A 435 -17.41 16.52 -26.18
C ASP A 435 -17.21 16.39 -24.68
N ILE A 436 -17.49 17.45 -23.89
CA ILE A 436 -17.55 17.37 -22.42
C ILE A 436 -18.68 16.43 -21.99
N GLN A 437 -19.85 16.55 -22.62
CA GLN A 437 -20.98 15.66 -22.35
C GLN A 437 -20.66 14.20 -22.70
N ALA A 438 -19.93 13.96 -23.78
CA ALA A 438 -19.44 12.62 -24.11
C ALA A 438 -18.47 12.09 -23.04
N GLY A 439 -17.59 12.93 -22.48
CA GLY A 439 -16.73 12.59 -21.36
C GLY A 439 -17.52 12.16 -20.11
N ILE A 440 -18.60 12.86 -19.78
CA ILE A 440 -19.53 12.48 -18.70
C ILE A 440 -20.14 11.10 -18.98
N ASN A 441 -20.56 10.85 -20.22
CA ASN A 441 -21.17 9.59 -20.63
C ASN A 441 -20.17 8.41 -20.60
N ILE A 442 -18.89 8.65 -20.83
CA ILE A 442 -17.83 7.64 -20.66
C ILE A 442 -17.83 7.10 -19.23
N VAL A 443 -17.82 7.99 -18.23
CA VAL A 443 -17.87 7.58 -16.83
C VAL A 443 -19.18 6.87 -16.51
N LEU A 444 -20.31 7.38 -16.99
CA LEU A 444 -21.62 6.77 -16.80
C LEU A 444 -21.65 5.29 -17.23
N LYS A 445 -20.98 4.95 -18.32
CA LYS A 445 -20.83 3.56 -18.77
C LYS A 445 -19.81 2.79 -17.94
N ALA A 446 -18.68 3.40 -17.61
CA ALA A 446 -17.61 2.75 -16.89
C ALA A 446 -18.02 2.32 -15.47
N LEU A 447 -18.95 3.04 -14.83
CA LEU A 447 -19.46 2.69 -13.49
C LEU A 447 -20.18 1.33 -13.43
N GLU A 448 -20.57 0.74 -14.56
CA GLU A 448 -21.15 -0.60 -14.63
C GLU A 448 -20.06 -1.69 -14.64
N ALA A 449 -18.82 -1.35 -15.03
CA ALA A 449 -17.81 -2.35 -15.32
C ALA A 449 -17.46 -3.25 -14.11
N PRO A 450 -17.31 -2.74 -12.86
CA PRO A 450 -16.98 -3.59 -11.72
C PRO A 450 -18.07 -4.64 -11.43
N ILE A 451 -19.34 -4.25 -11.37
CA ILE A 451 -20.43 -5.19 -11.07
C ILE A 451 -20.64 -6.18 -12.22
N ARG A 452 -20.47 -5.74 -13.49
CA ARG A 452 -20.51 -6.65 -14.63
C ARG A 452 -19.42 -7.70 -14.53
N GLN A 453 -18.20 -7.30 -14.19
CA GLN A 453 -17.07 -8.23 -14.05
C GLN A 453 -17.27 -9.21 -12.89
N ILE A 454 -17.82 -8.77 -11.75
CA ILE A 454 -18.18 -9.64 -10.64
C ILE A 454 -19.22 -10.69 -11.08
N ALA A 455 -20.26 -10.27 -11.81
CA ALA A 455 -21.28 -11.16 -12.34
C ALA A 455 -20.71 -12.15 -13.35
N GLU A 456 -19.90 -11.70 -14.31
CA GLU A 456 -19.22 -12.53 -15.29
C GLU A 456 -18.31 -13.59 -14.64
N ASN A 457 -17.54 -13.20 -13.61
CA ASN A 457 -16.71 -14.13 -12.85
C ASN A 457 -17.55 -15.17 -12.07
N ALA A 458 -18.79 -14.82 -11.74
CA ALA A 458 -19.77 -15.74 -11.15
C ALA A 458 -20.51 -16.61 -12.18
N GLY A 459 -20.29 -16.38 -13.49
CA GLY A 459 -20.97 -17.11 -14.54
C GLY A 459 -22.37 -16.58 -14.89
N VAL A 460 -22.69 -15.35 -14.45
CA VAL A 460 -24.00 -14.69 -14.68
C VAL A 460 -23.82 -13.53 -15.66
N GLU A 461 -24.83 -13.30 -16.52
CA GLU A 461 -24.81 -12.20 -17.48
C GLU A 461 -24.90 -10.84 -16.78
N GLY A 462 -23.82 -10.04 -16.87
CA GLY A 462 -23.69 -8.77 -16.15
C GLY A 462 -24.72 -7.72 -16.52
N SER A 463 -25.24 -7.71 -17.76
CA SER A 463 -26.29 -6.77 -18.20
C SER A 463 -27.62 -7.03 -17.51
N ILE A 464 -27.95 -8.28 -17.25
CA ILE A 464 -29.17 -8.66 -16.51
C ILE A 464 -29.06 -8.21 -15.05
N VAL A 465 -27.89 -8.41 -14.43
CA VAL A 465 -27.63 -7.99 -13.05
C VAL A 465 -27.77 -6.47 -12.91
N VAL A 466 -27.14 -5.71 -13.81
CA VAL A 466 -27.23 -4.24 -13.83
C VAL A 466 -28.69 -3.79 -13.99
N GLY A 467 -29.44 -4.36 -14.94
CA GLY A 467 -30.86 -4.02 -15.17
C GLY A 467 -31.70 -4.24 -13.90
N LYS A 468 -31.65 -5.43 -13.31
CA LYS A 468 -32.41 -5.76 -12.10
C LYS A 468 -32.11 -4.84 -10.92
N ILE A 469 -30.83 -4.45 -10.74
CA ILE A 469 -30.46 -3.54 -9.66
C ILE A 469 -31.00 -2.14 -9.93
N LEU A 470 -30.91 -1.63 -11.16
CA LEU A 470 -31.38 -0.29 -11.50
C LEU A 470 -32.91 -0.15 -11.44
N ASP A 471 -33.66 -1.22 -11.73
CA ASP A 471 -35.11 -1.26 -11.63
C ASP A 471 -35.61 -1.22 -10.18
N ASN A 472 -34.82 -1.66 -9.23
CA ASN A 472 -35.16 -1.63 -7.81
C ASN A 472 -34.86 -0.26 -7.20
N LYS A 473 -35.81 0.27 -6.40
CA LYS A 473 -35.71 1.61 -5.78
C LYS A 473 -34.82 1.63 -4.52
N SER A 474 -34.61 0.48 -3.87
CA SER A 474 -33.78 0.41 -2.66
C SER A 474 -32.32 0.68 -3.01
N GLU A 475 -31.69 1.57 -2.27
CA GLU A 475 -30.26 1.92 -2.43
C GLU A 475 -29.33 0.79 -2.01
N THR A 476 -29.79 -0.11 -1.13
CA THR A 476 -29.02 -1.24 -0.56
C THR A 476 -29.24 -2.55 -1.31
N PHE A 477 -30.26 -2.60 -2.19
CA PHE A 477 -30.54 -3.78 -3.01
C PHE A 477 -29.45 -3.99 -4.06
N GLY A 478 -28.89 -5.21 -4.10
CA GLY A 478 -27.85 -5.58 -5.04
C GLY A 478 -27.75 -7.08 -5.28
N PHE A 479 -26.69 -7.51 -5.93
CA PHE A 479 -26.44 -8.90 -6.32
C PHE A 479 -25.37 -9.53 -5.41
N ASP A 480 -25.76 -10.58 -4.69
CA ASP A 480 -24.84 -11.47 -3.98
C ASP A 480 -24.27 -12.50 -4.97
N ALA A 481 -23.08 -12.23 -5.47
CA ALA A 481 -22.42 -13.09 -6.45
C ALA A 481 -21.97 -14.45 -5.87
N GLN A 482 -21.81 -14.56 -4.55
CA GLN A 482 -21.45 -15.83 -3.90
C GLN A 482 -22.60 -16.83 -3.99
N ASN A 483 -23.83 -16.37 -3.68
CA ASN A 483 -25.04 -17.18 -3.65
C ASN A 483 -25.90 -17.04 -4.91
N GLU A 484 -25.55 -16.14 -5.84
CA GLU A 484 -26.27 -15.83 -7.09
C GLU A 484 -27.71 -15.31 -6.83
N ASP A 485 -27.89 -14.56 -5.75
CA ASP A 485 -29.20 -14.06 -5.31
C ASP A 485 -29.23 -12.51 -5.25
N TYR A 486 -30.44 -11.95 -5.17
CA TYR A 486 -30.68 -10.51 -5.06
C TYR A 486 -31.20 -10.17 -3.66
N VAL A 487 -30.42 -9.43 -2.91
CA VAL A 487 -30.64 -9.21 -1.48
C VAL A 487 -30.40 -7.75 -1.08
N ASP A 488 -30.75 -7.39 0.15
CA ASP A 488 -30.22 -6.21 0.81
C ASP A 488 -28.75 -6.48 1.19
N LEU A 489 -27.82 -5.79 0.51
CA LEU A 489 -26.39 -6.02 0.67
C LEU A 489 -25.88 -5.61 2.04
N VAL A 490 -26.45 -4.53 2.62
CA VAL A 490 -26.03 -4.04 3.94
C VAL A 490 -26.46 -5.02 5.03
N GLU A 491 -27.70 -5.52 4.97
CA GLU A 491 -28.19 -6.55 5.91
C GLU A 491 -27.38 -7.85 5.81
N LYS A 492 -26.96 -8.22 4.62
CA LYS A 492 -26.11 -9.40 4.38
C LYS A 492 -24.62 -9.18 4.70
N GLY A 493 -24.24 -7.95 5.04
CA GLY A 493 -22.85 -7.60 5.32
C GLY A 493 -21.96 -7.50 4.07
N ILE A 494 -22.54 -7.42 2.87
CA ILE A 494 -21.82 -7.20 1.60
C ILE A 494 -21.64 -5.69 1.42
N ILE A 495 -20.56 -5.19 2.00
CA ILE A 495 -20.26 -3.76 2.15
C ILE A 495 -18.84 -3.44 1.71
N ASP A 496 -18.64 -2.29 1.10
CA ASP A 496 -17.34 -1.80 0.67
C ASP A 496 -16.97 -0.50 1.43
N PRO A 497 -15.68 -0.28 1.79
CA PRO A 497 -15.24 0.98 2.36
C PRO A 497 -15.35 2.13 1.35
N VAL A 498 -15.87 3.27 1.79
CA VAL A 498 -16.00 4.49 0.95
C VAL A 498 -14.65 4.90 0.36
N LYS A 499 -13.61 4.93 1.20
CA LYS A 499 -12.24 5.30 0.80
C LYS A 499 -11.72 4.40 -0.34
N VAL A 500 -11.97 3.10 -0.28
CA VAL A 500 -11.57 2.13 -1.31
C VAL A 500 -12.29 2.43 -2.63
N VAL A 501 -13.62 2.57 -2.58
CA VAL A 501 -14.44 2.78 -3.80
C VAL A 501 -14.12 4.10 -4.49
N ARG A 502 -14.02 5.21 -3.73
CA ARG A 502 -13.72 6.51 -4.30
C ARG A 502 -12.29 6.62 -4.83
N THR A 503 -11.30 6.07 -4.11
CA THR A 503 -9.89 6.07 -4.52
C THR A 503 -9.72 5.28 -5.81
N ALA A 504 -10.33 4.09 -5.91
CA ALA A 504 -10.30 3.28 -7.12
C ALA A 504 -10.82 4.06 -8.34
N LEU A 505 -11.92 4.80 -8.21
CA LEU A 505 -12.47 5.62 -9.30
C LEU A 505 -11.57 6.83 -9.61
N GLN A 506 -11.05 7.53 -8.61
CA GLN A 506 -10.16 8.69 -8.78
C GLN A 506 -8.88 8.33 -9.52
N ASP A 507 -8.20 7.28 -9.06
CA ASP A 507 -6.92 6.87 -9.64
C ASP A 507 -7.12 6.30 -11.05
N ALA A 508 -8.20 5.52 -11.27
CA ALA A 508 -8.58 5.03 -12.58
C ALA A 508 -8.83 6.18 -13.58
N ALA A 509 -9.64 7.17 -13.19
CA ALA A 509 -9.99 8.29 -14.06
C ALA A 509 -8.79 9.22 -14.32
N SER A 510 -7.95 9.44 -13.32
CA SER A 510 -6.73 10.25 -13.45
C SER A 510 -5.83 9.72 -14.56
N VAL A 511 -5.48 8.44 -14.50
CA VAL A 511 -4.59 7.81 -15.49
C VAL A 511 -5.30 7.61 -16.82
N ALA A 512 -6.57 7.19 -16.82
CA ALA A 512 -7.36 7.02 -18.04
C ALA A 512 -7.49 8.35 -18.80
N GLY A 513 -7.69 9.48 -18.10
CA GLY A 513 -7.72 10.81 -18.70
C GLY A 513 -6.41 11.19 -19.40
N LEU A 514 -5.26 10.79 -18.85
CA LEU A 514 -3.96 10.99 -19.51
C LEU A 514 -3.83 10.12 -20.76
N LEU A 515 -4.24 8.86 -20.68
CA LEU A 515 -4.19 7.93 -21.81
C LEU A 515 -5.10 8.39 -22.97
N ILE A 516 -6.31 8.89 -22.66
CA ILE A 516 -7.25 9.43 -23.67
C ILE A 516 -6.68 10.65 -24.38
N THR A 517 -5.91 11.50 -23.67
CA THR A 517 -5.30 12.72 -24.23
C THR A 517 -3.93 12.48 -24.88
N THR A 518 -3.41 11.25 -24.86
CA THR A 518 -2.11 10.92 -25.46
C THR A 518 -2.23 10.83 -26.98
N GLU A 519 -1.34 11.53 -27.70
CA GLU A 519 -1.26 11.55 -29.16
C GLU A 519 0.03 10.91 -29.69
N ALA A 520 1.11 10.97 -28.92
CA ALA A 520 2.39 10.41 -29.32
C ALA A 520 3.03 9.57 -28.21
N MET A 521 3.71 8.50 -28.58
CA MET A 521 4.48 7.63 -27.71
C MET A 521 5.94 7.57 -28.19
N VAL A 522 6.88 7.68 -27.26
CA VAL A 522 8.31 7.71 -27.54
C VAL A 522 9.01 6.61 -26.79
N ALA A 523 9.64 5.66 -27.48
CA ALA A 523 10.40 4.56 -26.91
C ALA A 523 11.87 4.58 -27.35
N GLU A 524 12.76 3.98 -26.59
CA GLU A 524 14.12 3.73 -27.03
C GLU A 524 14.17 2.59 -28.05
N LEU A 525 14.87 2.77 -29.15
CA LEU A 525 15.15 1.66 -30.05
C LEU A 525 15.95 0.57 -29.31
N PRO A 526 15.70 -0.73 -29.61
CA PRO A 526 16.55 -1.81 -29.11
C PRO A 526 18.02 -1.51 -29.48
N LYS A 527 18.93 -1.67 -28.54
CA LYS A 527 20.36 -1.66 -28.87
C LYS A 527 20.62 -2.92 -29.70
N GLU A 528 21.16 -2.75 -30.90
CA GLU A 528 21.72 -3.91 -31.61
C GLU A 528 22.72 -4.62 -30.68
N PRO A 529 22.64 -5.96 -30.56
CA PRO A 529 23.65 -6.68 -29.81
C PRO A 529 25.03 -6.34 -30.40
N ALA A 530 25.96 -5.89 -29.56
CA ALA A 530 27.32 -5.63 -30.00
C ALA A 530 27.82 -6.88 -30.74
N PRO A 531 28.40 -6.73 -31.96
CA PRO A 531 28.92 -7.88 -32.70
C PRO A 531 29.84 -8.67 -31.78
N ALA A 532 29.58 -9.98 -31.64
CA ALA A 532 30.41 -10.87 -30.84
C ALA A 532 31.86 -10.65 -31.27
N MET A 533 32.72 -10.21 -30.38
CA MET A 533 34.14 -10.18 -30.69
C MET A 533 34.53 -11.59 -31.14
N PRO A 534 35.16 -11.73 -32.32
CA PRO A 534 35.66 -13.02 -32.74
C PRO A 534 36.58 -13.54 -31.64
N ALA A 535 36.31 -14.74 -31.11
CA ALA A 535 37.14 -15.41 -30.13
C ALA A 535 38.54 -15.42 -30.72
N GLY A 536 39.46 -14.67 -30.08
CA GLY A 536 40.83 -14.51 -30.52
C GLY A 536 41.43 -15.91 -30.76
N GLY A 537 41.75 -16.19 -32.04
CA GLY A 537 42.37 -17.42 -32.42
C GLY A 537 43.62 -17.62 -31.60
N GLY A 538 43.67 -18.73 -30.88
CA GLY A 538 44.84 -19.16 -30.14
C GLY A 538 46.03 -19.26 -31.12
N MET A 539 47.01 -18.40 -30.94
CA MET A 539 48.29 -18.53 -31.62
C MET A 539 49.03 -19.68 -30.95
N GLY A 540 48.95 -20.80 -31.63
CA GLY A 540 49.67 -22.04 -31.30
C GLY A 540 51.15 -21.77 -31.19
N GLY A 541 51.75 -22.48 -30.28
CA GLY A 541 53.13 -22.40 -29.86
C GLY A 541 54.15 -22.57 -30.94
N MET A 542 55.32 -22.07 -30.67
CA MET A 542 56.60 -22.58 -31.19
C MET A 542 57.58 -22.57 -30.02
N GLY A 543 57.90 -23.64 -29.65
CA GLY A 543 58.96 -24.59 -29.62
C GLY A 543 60.30 -24.06 -29.34
N GLY A 544 60.92 -24.52 -28.24
CA GLY A 544 62.15 -25.23 -28.17
C GLY A 544 63.45 -24.43 -28.12
N MET A 545 64.27 -24.96 -27.26
CA MET A 545 65.71 -24.88 -27.05
C MET A 545 66.11 -23.90 -25.98
N GLY A 546 66.59 -24.35 -24.82
CA GLY A 546 67.74 -25.21 -24.60
C GLY A 546 68.93 -24.34 -24.10
N PHE A 547 69.17 -24.40 -22.83
CA PHE A 547 70.40 -24.65 -22.10
C PHE A 547 70.15 -24.50 -20.59
#